data_1a2bf138de8a971720e471ed6e44b409
#
_entry.id   1a2bf138de8a971720e471ed6e44b409
#
_cell.length_a   1.000
_cell.length_b   1.000
_cell.length_c   1.000
_cell.angle_alpha   90.00
_cell.angle_beta   90.00
_cell.angle_gamma   90.00
#
_symmetry.space_group_name_H-M   'P 1'
#
loop_
_entity.id
_entity.type
_entity.pdbx_description
1 polymer ?
#
loop_
_entity_poly.entity_id
_entity_poly.type
_entity_poly.pdbx_seq_one_letter_code
_entity_poly.pdbx_strand_id
1 'polypeptide(L)'
;IVTVNTAYQSHELEYVLKQSDMKAIAMTDGFRDTSYFDIIHELVPELKNCARGNLNSEKFPCLKYVFHVGQEKHRGMYNTNELILLGMNYDDDEYKKVKDAVTQNDVINMQYTSGTEGFPKGVMLTHYNVVNT
;
A
#
# COMPACT_ATOMS: atom_id res chain seq x y z
N ILE A 1 -8.12 -1.78 1.25
CA ILE A 1 -6.95 -2.59 0.83
C ILE A 1 -6.95 -2.69 -0.69
N VAL A 2 -5.77 -2.56 -1.31
CA VAL A 2 -5.57 -2.80 -2.74
C VAL A 2 -4.60 -3.98 -2.87
N THR A 3 -5.04 -5.05 -3.49
CA THR A 3 -4.17 -6.21 -3.75
C THR A 3 -3.37 -5.97 -5.02
N VAL A 4 -2.04 -6.06 -4.90
CA VAL A 4 -1.11 -5.87 -6.02
C VAL A 4 -0.57 -7.24 -6.44
N ASN A 5 -0.60 -7.51 -7.75
CA ASN A 5 -0.04 -8.75 -8.27
C ASN A 5 1.49 -8.76 -8.07
N THR A 6 1.99 -9.82 -7.47
CA THR A 6 3.43 -10.00 -7.16
C THR A 6 4.34 -10.04 -8.39
N ALA A 7 3.79 -10.29 -9.57
CA ALA A 7 4.53 -10.31 -10.83
C ALA A 7 4.63 -8.94 -11.53
N TYR A 8 3.98 -7.90 -10.98
CA TYR A 8 4.03 -6.56 -11.58
C TYR A 8 5.46 -6.00 -11.57
N GLN A 9 5.81 -5.36 -12.68
CA GLN A 9 7.02 -4.56 -12.83
C GLN A 9 6.72 -3.07 -12.59
N SER A 10 7.70 -2.20 -12.74
CA SER A 10 7.57 -0.76 -12.47
C SER A 10 6.37 -0.12 -13.20
N HIS A 11 6.14 -0.46 -14.45
CA HIS A 11 5.07 0.14 -15.25
C HIS A 11 3.67 -0.18 -14.73
N GLU A 12 3.41 -1.45 -14.40
CA GLU A 12 2.11 -1.87 -13.86
C GLU A 12 1.89 -1.32 -12.45
N LEU A 13 2.94 -1.35 -11.62
CA LEU A 13 2.85 -0.79 -10.27
C LEU A 13 2.61 0.72 -10.30
N GLU A 14 3.27 1.45 -11.20
CA GLU A 14 3.03 2.88 -11.39
C GLU A 14 1.56 3.19 -11.69
N TYR A 15 0.97 2.42 -12.60
CA TYR A 15 -0.44 2.57 -12.95
C TYR A 15 -1.35 2.37 -11.74
N VAL A 16 -1.13 1.29 -10.97
CA VAL A 16 -1.93 0.96 -9.79
C VAL A 16 -1.79 2.03 -8.70
N LEU A 17 -0.56 2.51 -8.44
CA LEU A 17 -0.29 3.57 -7.46
C LEU A 17 -1.02 4.87 -7.80
N LYS A 18 -1.05 5.24 -9.07
CA LYS A 18 -1.74 6.46 -9.55
C LYS A 18 -3.26 6.32 -9.49
N GLN A 19 -3.78 5.18 -9.96
CA GLN A 19 -5.21 4.99 -10.07
C GLN A 19 -5.91 4.79 -8.73
N SER A 20 -5.25 4.12 -7.80
CA SER A 20 -5.86 3.78 -6.50
C SER A 20 -5.75 4.87 -5.45
N ASP A 21 -4.97 5.94 -5.70
CA ASP A 21 -4.68 7.01 -4.72
C ASP A 21 -4.23 6.46 -3.36
N MET A 22 -3.52 5.33 -3.38
CA MET A 22 -3.14 4.66 -2.14
C MET A 22 -2.19 5.52 -1.30
N LYS A 23 -2.45 5.53 0.01
CA LYS A 23 -1.65 6.28 0.99
C LYS A 23 -0.45 5.51 1.49
N ALA A 24 -0.50 4.20 1.43
CA ALA A 24 0.53 3.32 1.92
C ALA A 24 0.69 2.09 1.03
N ILE A 25 1.92 1.60 0.91
CA ILE A 25 2.21 0.31 0.29
C ILE A 25 3.01 -0.56 1.26
N ALA A 26 2.62 -1.82 1.40
CA ALA A 26 3.37 -2.83 2.14
C ALA A 26 3.98 -3.84 1.16
N MET A 27 5.25 -4.15 1.33
CA MET A 27 5.99 -5.05 0.44
C MET A 27 6.98 -5.91 1.21
N THR A 28 7.31 -7.07 0.66
CA THR A 28 8.46 -7.90 1.03
C THR A 28 9.67 -7.53 0.17
N ASP A 29 10.76 -8.28 0.28
CA ASP A 29 12.00 -8.03 -0.49
C ASP A 29 11.80 -8.18 -2.00
N GLY A 30 11.00 -9.15 -2.40
CA GLY A 30 10.78 -9.44 -3.80
C GLY A 30 10.03 -10.76 -4.02
N PHE A 31 9.91 -11.14 -5.29
CA PHE A 31 9.31 -12.40 -5.69
C PHE A 31 10.08 -12.98 -6.89
N ARG A 32 10.57 -14.22 -6.79
CA ARG A 32 11.45 -14.86 -7.80
C ARG A 32 12.67 -13.96 -8.06
N ASP A 33 12.88 -13.57 -9.31
CA ASP A 33 14.01 -12.73 -9.76
C ASP A 33 13.71 -11.23 -9.72
N THR A 34 12.53 -10.83 -9.16
CA THR A 34 12.08 -9.44 -9.09
C THR A 34 12.34 -8.87 -7.70
N SER A 35 13.16 -7.81 -7.62
CA SER A 35 13.39 -7.01 -6.41
C SER A 35 12.34 -5.92 -6.30
N TYR A 36 11.52 -5.94 -5.24
CA TYR A 36 10.55 -4.87 -4.99
C TYR A 36 11.22 -3.58 -4.52
N PHE A 37 12.39 -3.69 -3.89
CA PHE A 37 13.19 -2.52 -3.53
C PHE A 37 13.64 -1.76 -4.78
N ASP A 38 14.10 -2.46 -5.82
CA ASP A 38 14.53 -1.80 -7.05
C ASP A 38 13.36 -1.09 -7.72
N ILE A 39 12.21 -1.76 -7.80
CA ILE A 39 11.00 -1.20 -8.38
C ILE A 39 10.52 0.04 -7.59
N ILE A 40 10.41 -0.06 -6.27
CA ILE A 40 9.92 1.08 -5.48
C ILE A 40 10.90 2.25 -5.48
N HIS A 41 12.21 2.01 -5.49
CA HIS A 41 13.22 3.05 -5.57
C HIS A 41 13.34 3.69 -6.97
N GLU A 42 12.97 2.98 -8.03
CA GLU A 42 12.82 3.53 -9.37
C GLU A 42 11.62 4.46 -9.45
N LEU A 43 10.47 4.02 -8.92
CA LEU A 43 9.22 4.78 -8.96
C LEU A 43 9.19 5.95 -7.98
N VAL A 44 9.80 5.79 -6.81
CA VAL A 44 9.79 6.74 -5.69
C VAL A 44 11.22 6.99 -5.20
N PRO A 45 12.05 7.66 -6.01
CA PRO A 45 13.46 7.90 -5.66
C PRO A 45 13.64 8.74 -4.39
N GLU A 46 12.62 9.52 -3.99
CA GLU A 46 12.60 10.32 -2.77
C GLU A 46 12.78 9.47 -1.50
N LEU A 47 12.41 8.18 -1.53
CA LEU A 47 12.60 7.25 -0.41
C LEU A 47 14.07 7.15 0.03
N LYS A 48 15.02 7.32 -0.88
CA LYS A 48 16.45 7.23 -0.58
C LYS A 48 16.93 8.34 0.35
N ASN A 49 16.20 9.46 0.41
CA ASN A 49 16.62 10.66 1.12
C ASN A 49 15.64 11.14 2.19
N CYS A 50 14.39 10.65 2.20
CA CYS A 50 13.39 11.06 3.18
C CYS A 50 13.53 10.31 4.51
N ALA A 51 13.03 10.92 5.58
CA ALA A 51 12.72 10.18 6.80
C ALA A 51 11.42 9.40 6.62
N ARG A 52 11.28 8.27 7.32
CA ARG A 52 10.04 7.48 7.31
C ARG A 52 8.85 8.30 7.81
N GLY A 53 7.73 8.15 7.16
CA GLY A 53 6.53 8.95 7.41
C GLY A 53 6.56 10.36 6.81
N ASN A 54 7.65 10.76 6.16
CA ASN A 54 7.85 12.09 5.56
C ASN A 54 8.01 12.04 4.03
N LEU A 55 7.46 11.00 3.41
CA LEU A 55 7.50 10.87 1.96
C LEU A 55 6.66 11.96 1.30
N ASN A 56 7.26 12.66 0.35
CA ASN A 56 6.59 13.63 -0.49
C ASN A 56 7.03 13.41 -1.95
N SER A 57 6.32 12.52 -2.63
CA SER A 57 6.58 12.20 -4.02
C SER A 57 5.74 13.09 -4.93
N GLU A 58 6.37 13.72 -5.91
CA GLU A 58 5.67 14.48 -6.95
C GLU A 58 4.83 13.56 -7.84
N LYS A 59 5.36 12.37 -8.12
CA LYS A 59 4.73 11.39 -8.99
C LYS A 59 3.53 10.72 -8.35
N PHE A 60 3.57 10.53 -7.01
CA PHE A 60 2.53 9.87 -6.22
C PHE A 60 2.18 10.70 -4.98
N PRO A 61 1.47 11.81 -5.14
CA PRO A 61 1.23 12.76 -4.05
C PRO A 61 0.41 12.19 -2.89
N CYS A 62 -0.39 11.14 -3.15
CA CYS A 62 -1.18 10.44 -2.13
C CYS A 62 -0.33 9.46 -1.31
N LEU A 63 0.77 8.92 -1.85
CA LEU A 63 1.61 7.94 -1.17
C LEU A 63 2.45 8.61 -0.07
N LYS A 64 2.21 8.21 1.19
CA LYS A 64 2.87 8.77 2.37
C LYS A 64 3.74 7.77 3.11
N TYR A 65 3.41 6.48 3.00
CA TYR A 65 4.06 5.43 3.77
C TYR A 65 4.47 4.27 2.89
N VAL A 66 5.68 3.77 3.14
CA VAL A 66 6.16 2.50 2.60
C VAL A 66 6.53 1.61 3.77
N PHE A 67 5.99 0.40 3.79
CA PHE A 67 6.21 -0.59 4.84
C PHE A 67 6.96 -1.79 4.28
N HIS A 68 8.06 -2.14 4.92
CA HIS A 68 8.76 -3.39 4.66
C HIS A 68 8.24 -4.48 5.61
N VAL A 69 7.65 -5.53 5.03
CA VAL A 69 7.18 -6.70 5.77
C VAL A 69 8.39 -7.60 6.06
N GLY A 70 9.17 -7.20 7.04
CA GLY A 70 10.42 -7.81 7.48
C GLY A 70 10.97 -7.08 8.69
N GLN A 71 12.16 -7.48 9.16
CA GLN A 71 12.79 -6.90 10.35
C GLN A 71 13.88 -5.87 10.01
N GLU A 72 14.40 -5.92 8.78
CA GLU A 72 15.47 -5.05 8.33
C GLU A 72 14.98 -3.60 8.22
N LYS A 73 15.92 -2.67 8.48
CA LYS A 73 15.66 -1.23 8.40
C LYS A 73 16.09 -0.70 7.04
N HIS A 74 15.15 -0.09 6.35
CA HIS A 74 15.38 0.60 5.10
C HIS A 74 15.08 2.08 5.21
N ARG A 75 15.85 2.91 4.51
CA ARG A 75 15.65 4.35 4.52
C ARG A 75 14.27 4.71 3.98
N GLY A 76 13.58 5.63 4.66
CA GLY A 76 12.24 6.09 4.25
C GLY A 76 11.09 5.12 4.55
N MET A 77 11.37 3.90 5.03
CA MET A 77 10.39 2.85 5.25
C MET A 77 10.26 2.48 6.73
N TYR A 78 9.06 2.08 7.14
CA TYR A 78 8.84 1.38 8.40
C TYR A 78 9.00 -0.12 8.20
N ASN A 79 9.53 -0.82 9.18
CA ASN A 79 9.55 -2.28 9.21
C ASN A 79 8.46 -2.83 10.16
N THR A 80 8.27 -4.16 10.15
CA THR A 80 7.24 -4.83 10.96
C THR A 80 7.38 -4.53 12.45
N ASN A 81 8.60 -4.54 13.01
CA ASN A 81 8.83 -4.30 14.43
C ASN A 81 8.46 -2.85 14.82
N GLU A 82 8.77 -1.90 13.97
CA GLU A 82 8.42 -0.48 14.20
C GLU A 82 6.91 -0.25 14.15
N LEU A 83 6.19 -0.94 13.25
CA LEU A 83 4.73 -0.88 13.21
C LEU A 83 4.09 -1.49 14.47
N ILE A 84 4.62 -2.60 14.97
CA ILE A 84 4.15 -3.21 16.23
C ILE A 84 4.35 -2.24 17.39
N LEU A 85 5.54 -1.62 17.51
CA LEU A 85 5.83 -0.66 18.57
C LEU A 85 4.94 0.58 18.50
N LEU A 86 4.67 1.10 17.31
CA LEU A 86 3.74 2.22 17.12
C LEU A 86 2.31 1.82 17.53
N GLY A 87 1.87 0.62 17.15
CA GLY A 87 0.56 0.10 17.52
C GLY A 87 0.37 -0.10 19.01
N MET A 88 1.41 -0.55 19.73
CA MET A 88 1.36 -0.72 21.19
C MET A 88 1.15 0.59 21.97
N ASN A 89 1.51 1.72 21.37
CA ASN A 89 1.37 3.05 21.96
C ASN A 89 0.22 3.86 21.33
N TYR A 90 -0.61 3.23 20.51
CA TYR A 90 -1.74 3.91 19.88
C TYR A 90 -2.88 4.08 20.89
N ASP A 91 -3.62 5.18 20.77
CA ASP A 91 -4.75 5.49 21.63
C ASP A 91 -5.95 4.57 21.30
N ASP A 92 -6.39 3.78 22.27
CA ASP A 92 -7.50 2.83 22.11
C ASP A 92 -8.83 3.52 21.79
N ASP A 93 -9.07 4.72 22.32
CA ASP A 93 -10.29 5.49 22.07
C ASP A 93 -10.31 6.01 20.62
N GLU A 94 -9.18 6.45 20.09
CA GLU A 94 -9.05 6.84 18.69
C GLU A 94 -9.24 5.64 17.75
N TYR A 95 -8.63 4.49 18.08
CA TYR A 95 -8.85 3.26 17.32
C TYR A 95 -10.32 2.85 17.29
N LYS A 96 -11.00 2.92 18.44
CA LYS A 96 -12.41 2.58 18.58
C LYS A 96 -13.30 3.51 17.75
N LYS A 97 -13.05 4.83 17.78
CA LYS A 97 -13.77 5.80 16.93
C LYS A 97 -13.67 5.45 15.45
N VAL A 98 -12.46 5.16 14.96
CA VAL A 98 -12.25 4.77 13.56
C VAL A 98 -12.97 3.47 13.23
N LYS A 99 -12.88 2.46 14.12
CA LYS A 99 -13.54 1.17 13.95
C LYS A 99 -15.07 1.31 13.91
N ASP A 100 -15.64 2.09 14.82
CA ASP A 100 -17.10 2.26 14.94
C ASP A 100 -17.70 3.13 13.82
N ALA A 101 -16.87 3.91 13.13
CA ALA A 101 -17.29 4.70 11.96
C ALA A 101 -17.41 3.86 10.67
N VAL A 102 -16.83 2.66 10.64
CA VAL A 102 -16.87 1.79 9.46
C VAL A 102 -18.26 1.17 9.29
N THR A 103 -18.80 1.28 8.07
CA THR A 103 -20.12 0.75 7.71
C THR A 103 -20.01 -0.39 6.68
N GLN A 104 -21.07 -1.16 6.53
CA GLN A 104 -21.14 -2.24 5.53
C GLN A 104 -21.02 -1.74 4.08
N ASN A 105 -21.28 -0.48 3.82
CA ASN A 105 -21.23 0.12 2.48
C ASN A 105 -19.85 0.74 2.16
N ASP A 106 -18.94 0.76 3.12
CA ASP A 106 -17.60 1.28 2.88
C ASP A 106 -16.79 0.31 2.00
N VAL A 107 -16.03 0.89 1.08
CA VAL A 107 -15.11 0.12 0.22
C VAL A 107 -13.93 -0.35 1.04
N ILE A 108 -13.75 -1.66 1.13
CA ILE A 108 -12.65 -2.28 1.89
C ILE A 108 -11.58 -2.92 1.05
N ASN A 109 -11.92 -3.26 -0.19
CA ASN A 109 -10.99 -3.95 -1.09
C ASN A 109 -11.12 -3.38 -2.50
N MET A 110 -9.98 -3.25 -3.17
CA MET A 110 -9.91 -2.99 -4.60
C MET A 110 -9.07 -4.09 -5.25
N GLN A 111 -9.66 -4.76 -6.22
CA GLN A 111 -9.01 -5.83 -6.98
C GLN A 111 -8.86 -5.43 -8.44
N TYR A 112 -7.66 -5.60 -8.97
CA TYR A 112 -7.38 -5.34 -10.37
C TYR A 112 -7.65 -6.59 -11.20
N THR A 113 -8.53 -6.45 -12.19
CA THR A 113 -8.81 -7.51 -13.16
C THR A 113 -8.07 -7.26 -14.46
N SER A 114 -7.68 -8.34 -15.15
CA SER A 114 -7.16 -8.24 -16.52
C SER A 114 -8.26 -7.69 -17.43
N GLY A 115 -8.10 -6.45 -17.87
CA GLY A 115 -9.01 -5.86 -18.87
C GLY A 115 -8.81 -6.51 -20.23
N THR A 116 -9.89 -6.79 -20.95
CA THR A 116 -9.84 -7.27 -22.35
C THR A 116 -9.36 -6.18 -23.32
N GLU A 117 -9.36 -4.93 -22.91
CA GLU A 117 -9.01 -3.76 -23.71
C GLU A 117 -8.08 -2.82 -22.95
N GLY A 118 -6.80 -3.19 -22.78
CA GLY A 118 -5.77 -2.31 -22.22
C GLY A 118 -5.47 -2.51 -20.75
N PHE A 119 -5.43 -1.43 -19.95
CA PHE A 119 -5.00 -1.46 -18.54
C PHE A 119 -6.00 -2.18 -17.62
N PRO A 120 -5.50 -2.83 -16.55
CA PRO A 120 -6.35 -3.48 -15.55
C PRO A 120 -7.38 -2.51 -14.94
N LYS A 121 -8.58 -2.99 -14.68
CA LYS A 121 -9.65 -2.21 -14.04
C LYS A 121 -9.67 -2.52 -12.55
N GLY A 122 -9.67 -1.48 -11.71
CA GLY A 122 -9.81 -1.60 -10.27
C GLY A 122 -11.28 -1.76 -9.86
N VAL A 123 -11.65 -2.95 -9.42
CA VAL A 123 -13.00 -3.24 -8.92
C VAL A 123 -13.05 -2.98 -7.43
N MET A 124 -13.90 -2.03 -7.01
CA MET A 124 -14.11 -1.68 -5.60
C MET A 124 -15.16 -2.60 -4.98
N LEU A 125 -14.80 -3.25 -3.88
CA LEU A 125 -15.68 -4.13 -3.11
C LEU A 125 -15.95 -3.53 -1.73
N THR A 126 -17.22 -3.50 -1.33
CA THR A 126 -17.64 -3.08 0.01
C THR A 126 -17.56 -4.25 0.99
N HIS A 127 -17.68 -3.97 2.31
CA HIS A 127 -17.87 -5.01 3.32
C HIS A 127 -19.05 -5.91 2.97
N TYR A 128 -20.16 -5.32 2.51
CA TYR A 128 -21.33 -6.06 2.12
C TYR A 128 -21.04 -7.05 0.99
N ASN A 129 -20.31 -6.65 -0.05
CA ASN A 129 -19.95 -7.53 -1.14
C ASN A 129 -19.09 -8.72 -0.67
N VAL A 130 -18.10 -8.46 0.17
CA VAL A 130 -17.15 -9.50 0.62
C VAL A 130 -17.81 -10.52 1.55
N VAL A 131 -18.76 -10.10 2.38
CA VAL A 131 -19.43 -10.99 3.36
C VAL A 131 -20.58 -11.80 2.73
N ASN A 132 -21.20 -11.29 1.67
CA ASN A 132 -22.40 -11.91 1.06
C ASN A 132 -22.14 -12.58 -0.31
N THR A 133 -20.89 -12.89 -0.63
CA THR A 133 -20.52 -13.64 -1.84
C THR A 133 -20.50 -15.14 -1.62
#